data_c634fd28b0c5bf2833d9ef2c26f1450a
#
_entry.id   c634fd28b0c5bf2833d9ef2c26f1450a
#
_cell.length_a   1.000
_cell.length_b   1.000
_cell.length_c   1.000
_cell.angle_alpha   90.00
_cell.angle_beta   90.00
_cell.angle_gamma   90.00
#
_symmetry.space_group_name_H-M   'P 1'
#
loop_
_entity.id
_entity.type
_entity.pdbx_description
1 polymer ?
#
loop_
_entity_poly.entity_id
_entity_poly.type
_entity_poly.pdbx_seq_one_letter_code
_entity_poly.pdbx_strand_id
1 'polypeptide(L)'
;MRLHLVDATYELFRAHFSPRPPVRGRDGLVLTGVAGLVSTLLALLRDEGATHVACATDQVIHSFRNDRYAGYKTDAGVPPELLAQFPLAERAIEALGIVSWPMVELEADDALATAAARWGDPAAYPAVERILLCTPDKDLAQCEIGRAHV
;
A
#
# COMPACT_ATOMS: atom_id res chain seq x y z
N MET A 1 -12.40 -4.23 16.30
CA MET A 1 -11.78 -4.43 14.96
C MET A 1 -10.38 -3.84 14.97
N ARG A 2 -9.41 -4.58 14.43
CA ARG A 2 -8.04 -4.08 14.19
C ARG A 2 -7.85 -3.91 12.68
N LEU A 3 -7.68 -2.65 12.26
CA LEU A 3 -7.50 -2.29 10.85
C LEU A 3 -6.01 -2.20 10.54
N HIS A 4 -5.60 -2.81 9.44
CA HIS A 4 -4.26 -2.66 8.89
C HIS A 4 -4.38 -1.95 7.54
N LEU A 5 -3.78 -0.79 7.43
CA LEU A 5 -3.79 0.06 6.25
C LEU A 5 -2.38 -0.01 5.63
N VAL A 6 -2.27 -0.65 4.50
CA VAL A 6 -0.98 -1.03 3.90
C VAL A 6 -0.65 -0.13 2.72
N ASP A 7 0.54 0.47 2.76
CA ASP A 7 1.16 1.10 1.60
C ASP A 7 1.68 0.01 0.66
N ALA A 8 0.83 -0.39 -0.28
CA ALA A 8 1.16 -1.47 -1.20
C ALA A 8 2.13 -1.02 -2.30
N THR A 9 2.21 0.26 -2.61
CA THR A 9 3.24 0.82 -3.51
C THR A 9 4.62 0.58 -2.92
N TYR A 10 4.82 1.00 -1.67
CA TYR A 10 6.09 0.77 -0.99
C TYR A 10 6.44 -0.72 -0.92
N GLU A 11 5.50 -1.57 -0.51
CA GLU A 11 5.73 -3.01 -0.40
C GLU A 11 6.12 -3.63 -1.73
N LEU A 12 5.50 -3.19 -2.84
CA LEU A 12 5.83 -3.64 -4.19
C LEU A 12 7.26 -3.26 -4.58
N PHE A 13 7.65 -2.00 -4.33
CA PHE A 13 9.01 -1.51 -4.56
C PHE A 13 10.03 -2.26 -3.70
N ARG A 14 9.79 -2.36 -2.41
CA ARG A 14 10.66 -3.05 -1.45
C ARG A 14 10.92 -4.50 -1.86
N ALA A 15 9.87 -5.19 -2.27
CA ALA A 15 9.98 -6.58 -2.71
C ALA A 15 10.72 -6.70 -4.04
N HIS A 16 10.44 -5.81 -5.00
CA HIS A 16 11.09 -5.82 -6.31
C HIS A 16 12.60 -5.63 -6.21
N PHE A 17 13.06 -4.67 -5.39
CA PHE A 17 14.48 -4.37 -5.20
C PHE A 17 15.16 -5.20 -4.10
N SER A 18 14.46 -6.17 -3.52
CA SER A 18 15.05 -7.04 -2.51
C SER A 18 16.15 -7.94 -3.10
N PRO A 19 17.17 -8.33 -2.32
CA PRO A 19 18.26 -9.18 -2.81
C PRO A 19 17.85 -10.65 -3.02
N ARG A 20 16.57 -10.93 -3.14
CA ARG A 20 16.03 -12.27 -3.37
C ARG A 20 16.15 -12.67 -4.85
N PRO A 21 16.24 -13.96 -5.15
CA PRO A 21 16.15 -14.43 -6.53
C PRO A 21 14.86 -13.94 -7.20
N PRO A 22 14.92 -13.46 -8.45
CA PRO A 22 13.73 -12.94 -9.14
C PRO A 22 12.71 -14.05 -9.37
N VAL A 23 11.45 -13.75 -9.05
CA VAL A 23 10.30 -14.59 -9.41
C VAL A 23 9.86 -14.21 -10.81
N ARG A 24 9.67 -15.22 -11.68
CA ARG A 24 9.20 -15.02 -13.05
C ARG A 24 7.94 -15.84 -13.34
N GLY A 25 7.02 -15.26 -14.08
CA GLY A 25 5.87 -15.94 -14.65
C GLY A 25 6.26 -16.90 -15.78
N ARG A 26 5.32 -17.71 -16.23
CA ARG A 26 5.52 -18.63 -17.36
C ARG A 26 5.82 -17.91 -18.68
N ASP A 27 5.35 -16.69 -18.80
CA ASP A 27 5.58 -15.75 -19.91
C ASP A 27 6.89 -14.97 -19.81
N GLY A 28 7.68 -15.24 -18.76
CA GLY A 28 8.94 -14.55 -18.46
C GLY A 28 8.77 -13.20 -17.75
N LEU A 29 7.54 -12.75 -17.48
CA LEU A 29 7.28 -11.51 -16.76
C LEU A 29 7.88 -11.56 -15.34
N VAL A 30 8.55 -10.47 -14.95
CA VAL A 30 9.07 -10.33 -13.58
C VAL A 30 7.91 -10.11 -12.62
N LEU A 31 7.80 -10.97 -11.62
CA LEU A 31 6.73 -10.97 -10.61
C LEU A 31 7.26 -10.83 -9.18
N THR A 32 8.53 -10.49 -9.02
CA THR A 32 9.20 -10.45 -7.70
C THR A 32 8.48 -9.52 -6.72
N GLY A 33 8.07 -8.34 -7.20
CA GLY A 33 7.31 -7.37 -6.39
C GLY A 33 5.97 -7.93 -5.93
N VAL A 34 5.18 -8.45 -6.87
CA VAL A 34 3.85 -9.04 -6.58
C VAL A 34 3.97 -10.23 -5.62
N ALA A 35 4.92 -11.13 -5.85
CA ALA A 35 5.13 -12.29 -5.00
C ALA A 35 5.52 -11.89 -3.57
N GLY A 36 6.35 -10.85 -3.43
CA GLY A 36 6.73 -10.31 -2.13
C GLY A 36 5.57 -9.65 -1.42
N LEU A 37 4.82 -8.80 -2.12
CA LEU A 37 3.60 -8.16 -1.59
C LEU A 37 2.61 -9.22 -1.09
N VAL A 38 2.29 -10.23 -1.90
CA VAL A 38 1.38 -11.32 -1.50
C VAL A 38 1.90 -12.05 -0.26
N SER A 39 3.21 -12.31 -0.19
CA SER A 39 3.81 -12.96 0.98
C SER A 39 3.66 -12.12 2.25
N THR A 40 3.87 -10.80 2.15
CA THR A 40 3.67 -9.86 3.27
C THR A 40 2.22 -9.84 3.72
N LEU A 41 1.28 -9.73 2.77
CA LEU A 41 -0.16 -9.70 3.09
C LEU A 41 -0.63 -11.02 3.72
N LEU A 42 -0.14 -12.16 3.24
CA LEU A 42 -0.46 -13.46 3.84
C LEU A 42 0.11 -13.61 5.26
N ALA A 43 1.31 -13.10 5.52
CA ALA A 43 1.88 -13.08 6.86
C ALA A 43 1.04 -12.20 7.78
N LEU A 44 0.69 -10.99 7.34
CA LEU A 44 -0.17 -10.06 8.07
C LEU A 44 -1.51 -10.70 8.47
N LEU A 45 -2.18 -11.37 7.51
CA LEU A 45 -3.46 -12.01 7.76
C LEU A 45 -3.37 -13.21 8.72
N ARG A 46 -2.24 -13.92 8.74
CA ARG A 46 -2.05 -15.13 9.57
C ARG A 46 -1.47 -14.83 10.93
N ASP A 47 -0.45 -13.99 10.98
CA ASP A 47 0.43 -13.86 12.15
C ASP A 47 0.16 -12.58 12.95
N GLU A 48 -0.20 -11.49 12.28
CA GLU A 48 -0.42 -10.19 12.92
C GLU A 48 -1.83 -10.02 13.52
N GLY A 49 -2.72 -10.96 13.26
CA GLY A 49 -4.08 -10.95 13.79
C GLY A 49 -4.92 -9.79 13.27
N ALA A 50 -4.66 -9.36 12.04
CA ALA A 50 -5.47 -8.38 11.35
C ALA A 50 -6.90 -8.89 11.17
N THR A 51 -7.88 -8.07 11.54
CA THR A 51 -9.29 -8.39 11.30
C THR A 51 -9.82 -7.77 10.03
N HIS A 52 -9.25 -6.64 9.63
CA HIS A 52 -9.59 -5.91 8.41
C HIS A 52 -8.30 -5.36 7.81
N VAL A 53 -8.15 -5.50 6.50
CA VAL A 53 -6.98 -5.02 5.77
C VAL A 53 -7.46 -4.23 4.56
N ALA A 54 -6.83 -3.09 4.31
CA ALA A 54 -6.94 -2.34 3.07
C ALA A 54 -5.55 -1.98 2.56
N CYS A 55 -5.40 -1.97 1.26
CA CYS A 55 -4.16 -1.62 0.57
C CYS A 55 -4.39 -0.40 -0.32
N ALA A 56 -3.50 0.57 -0.27
CA ALA A 56 -3.47 1.68 -1.22
C ALA A 56 -2.30 1.49 -2.19
N THR A 57 -2.55 1.77 -3.47
CA THR A 57 -1.53 1.76 -4.53
C THR A 57 -1.55 3.08 -5.30
N ASP A 58 -0.38 3.59 -5.67
CA ASP A 58 -0.26 4.67 -6.65
C ASP A 58 -0.41 4.07 -8.05
N GLN A 59 -1.62 4.01 -8.58
CA GLN A 59 -1.87 3.49 -9.92
C GLN A 59 -1.19 4.33 -11.00
N VAL A 60 -1.09 5.64 -10.73
CA VAL A 60 -0.35 6.60 -11.55
C VAL A 60 0.68 7.28 -10.67
N ILE A 61 1.93 7.32 -11.13
CA ILE A 61 3.03 7.95 -10.36
C ILE A 61 2.86 9.47 -10.27
N HIS A 62 2.17 10.06 -11.25
CA HIS A 62 1.80 11.47 -11.22
C HIS A 62 0.58 11.70 -10.31
N SER A 63 0.71 12.59 -9.34
CA SER A 63 -0.38 13.03 -8.49
C SER A 63 -0.69 14.52 -8.72
N PHE A 64 -1.76 15.04 -8.12
CA PHE A 64 -2.10 16.47 -8.13
C PHE A 64 -0.95 17.37 -7.65
N ARG A 65 0.00 16.80 -6.88
CA ARG A 65 1.19 17.54 -6.44
C ARG A 65 2.12 17.88 -7.58
N ASN A 66 2.12 17.10 -8.68
CA ASN A 66 2.88 17.40 -9.88
C ASN A 66 2.33 18.63 -10.62
N ASP A 67 1.02 18.89 -10.55
CA ASP A 67 0.42 20.11 -11.11
C ASP A 67 0.90 21.37 -10.39
N ARG A 68 1.22 21.26 -9.11
CA ARG A 68 1.71 22.36 -8.28
C ARG A 68 3.22 22.49 -8.30
N TYR A 69 3.95 21.39 -8.49
CA TYR A 69 5.40 21.34 -8.52
C TYR A 69 5.88 20.28 -9.53
N ALA A 70 6.27 20.71 -10.71
CA ALA A 70 6.62 19.85 -11.85
C ALA A 70 7.79 18.87 -11.58
N GLY A 71 8.60 19.11 -10.56
CA GLY A 71 9.69 18.21 -10.14
C GLY A 71 9.34 17.28 -8.97
N TYR A 72 8.07 17.19 -8.58
CA TYR A 72 7.69 16.48 -7.36
C TYR A 72 7.94 14.98 -7.46
N LYS A 73 7.35 14.33 -8.44
CA LYS A 73 7.45 12.88 -8.61
C LYS A 73 7.35 12.53 -10.09
N THR A 74 8.22 11.69 -10.59
CA THR A 74 8.16 11.23 -11.98
C THR A 74 8.39 9.72 -12.02
N ASP A 75 7.88 9.06 -13.04
CA ASP A 75 8.20 7.68 -13.37
C ASP A 75 9.60 7.52 -13.99
N ALA A 76 10.29 8.63 -14.22
CA ALA A 76 11.66 8.64 -14.73
C ALA A 76 12.58 7.86 -13.78
N GLY A 77 13.11 6.74 -14.28
CA GLY A 77 13.99 5.86 -13.50
C GLY A 77 13.29 4.68 -12.81
N VAL A 78 11.95 4.59 -12.87
CA VAL A 78 11.24 3.38 -12.44
C VAL A 78 11.32 2.32 -13.54
N PRO A 79 11.84 1.11 -13.26
CA PRO A 79 11.93 0.07 -14.26
C PRO A 79 10.56 -0.26 -14.87
N PRO A 80 10.44 -0.36 -16.21
CA PRO A 80 9.18 -0.74 -16.85
C PRO A 80 8.61 -2.07 -16.36
N GLU A 81 9.48 -3.00 -15.98
CA GLU A 81 9.12 -4.29 -15.40
C GLU A 81 8.49 -4.17 -14.01
N LEU A 82 8.79 -3.11 -13.28
CA LEU A 82 8.13 -2.81 -12.01
C LEU A 82 6.77 -2.16 -12.26
N LEU A 83 6.68 -1.20 -13.17
CA LEU A 83 5.42 -0.56 -13.55
C LEU A 83 4.40 -1.60 -14.04
N ALA A 84 4.84 -2.58 -14.83
CA ALA A 84 3.98 -3.67 -15.30
C ALA A 84 3.40 -4.54 -14.18
N GLN A 85 3.94 -4.48 -12.97
CA GLN A 85 3.48 -5.27 -11.83
C GLN A 85 2.33 -4.60 -11.06
N PHE A 86 2.09 -3.29 -11.20
CA PHE A 86 1.03 -2.60 -10.47
C PHE A 86 -0.37 -3.19 -10.71
N PRO A 87 -0.83 -3.37 -11.96
CA PRO A 87 -2.14 -3.98 -12.21
C PRO A 87 -2.25 -5.41 -11.69
N LEU A 88 -1.13 -6.14 -11.66
CA LEU A 88 -1.10 -7.51 -11.13
C LEU A 88 -1.14 -7.51 -9.61
N ALA A 89 -0.49 -6.54 -8.95
CA ALA A 89 -0.53 -6.35 -7.52
C ALA A 89 -1.96 -6.06 -7.04
N GLU A 90 -2.67 -5.13 -7.70
CA GLU A 90 -4.07 -4.80 -7.41
C GLU A 90 -4.97 -6.02 -7.54
N ARG A 91 -4.86 -6.77 -8.63
CA ARG A 91 -5.61 -8.02 -8.82
C ARG A 91 -5.28 -9.08 -7.76
N ALA A 92 -4.03 -9.15 -7.32
CA ALA A 92 -3.63 -10.09 -6.27
C ALA A 92 -4.20 -9.68 -4.90
N ILE A 93 -4.22 -8.39 -4.58
CA ILE A 93 -4.86 -7.84 -3.38
C ILE A 93 -6.35 -8.20 -3.36
N GLU A 94 -7.06 -7.94 -4.46
CA GLU A 94 -8.48 -8.27 -4.60
C GLU A 94 -8.75 -9.78 -4.51
N ALA A 95 -7.89 -10.60 -5.12
CA ALA A 95 -8.00 -12.06 -5.06
C ALA A 95 -7.81 -12.64 -3.65
N LEU A 96 -7.10 -11.92 -2.77
CA LEU A 96 -6.98 -12.23 -1.34
C LEU A 96 -8.21 -11.78 -0.53
N GLY A 97 -9.19 -11.13 -1.15
CA GLY A 97 -10.35 -10.56 -0.48
C GLY A 97 -10.05 -9.28 0.30
N ILE A 98 -8.91 -8.64 0.03
CA ILE A 98 -8.47 -7.41 0.66
C ILE A 98 -9.01 -6.22 -0.15
N VAL A 99 -9.43 -5.17 0.55
CA VAL A 99 -9.88 -3.93 -0.10
C VAL A 99 -8.67 -3.25 -0.78
N SER A 100 -8.81 -2.92 -2.06
CA SER A 100 -7.80 -2.21 -2.85
C SER A 100 -8.27 -0.79 -3.16
N TRP A 101 -7.39 0.18 -2.96
CA TRP A 101 -7.57 1.59 -3.31
C TRP A 101 -6.52 2.01 -4.33
N PRO A 102 -6.80 1.80 -5.64
CA PRO A 102 -5.93 2.32 -6.69
C PRO A 102 -6.08 3.83 -6.81
N MET A 103 -5.04 4.56 -6.43
CA MET A 103 -5.05 6.02 -6.40
C MET A 103 -4.61 6.58 -7.74
N VAL A 104 -5.36 7.54 -8.28
CA VAL A 104 -5.10 8.15 -9.58
C VAL A 104 -4.74 9.63 -9.46
N GLU A 105 -5.59 10.43 -8.80
CA GLU A 105 -5.37 11.87 -8.60
C GLU A 105 -4.61 12.15 -7.31
N LEU A 106 -4.90 11.36 -6.27
CA LEU A 106 -4.27 11.44 -4.96
C LEU A 106 -3.22 10.32 -4.85
N GLU A 107 -2.44 10.33 -3.77
CA GLU A 107 -1.43 9.31 -3.50
C GLU A 107 -1.93 8.28 -2.48
N ALA A 108 -1.24 7.13 -2.41
CA ALA A 108 -1.52 6.10 -1.41
C ALA A 108 -1.51 6.68 0.01
N ASP A 109 -0.57 7.56 0.32
CA ASP A 109 -0.47 8.22 1.62
C ASP A 109 -1.70 9.03 1.97
N ASP A 110 -2.30 9.72 0.99
CA ASP A 110 -3.55 10.50 1.20
C ASP A 110 -4.71 9.57 1.57
N ALA A 111 -4.79 8.40 0.94
CA ALA A 111 -5.81 7.40 1.27
C ALA A 111 -5.61 6.84 2.68
N LEU A 112 -4.37 6.47 3.04
CA LEU A 112 -4.03 5.93 4.36
C LEU A 112 -4.30 6.95 5.46
N ALA A 113 -3.85 8.20 5.29
CA ALA A 113 -4.07 9.28 6.24
C ALA A 113 -5.58 9.59 6.42
N THR A 114 -6.32 9.65 5.31
CA THR A 114 -7.78 9.88 5.34
C THR A 114 -8.50 8.76 6.07
N ALA A 115 -8.14 7.51 5.80
CA ALA A 115 -8.72 6.35 6.46
C ALA A 115 -8.41 6.34 7.97
N ALA A 116 -7.17 6.65 8.35
CA ALA A 116 -6.77 6.75 9.76
C ALA A 116 -7.56 7.84 10.49
N ALA A 117 -7.67 9.03 9.90
CA ALA A 117 -8.42 10.14 10.49
C ALA A 117 -9.90 9.82 10.62
N ARG A 118 -10.50 9.23 9.57
CA ARG A 118 -11.93 8.92 9.54
C ARG A 118 -12.31 7.84 10.55
N TRP A 119 -11.61 6.72 10.55
CA TRP A 119 -11.95 5.57 11.39
C TRP A 119 -11.31 5.61 12.78
N GLY A 120 -10.40 6.54 13.00
CA GLY A 120 -9.80 6.81 14.31
C GLY A 120 -10.74 7.49 15.30
N ASP A 121 -11.85 8.07 14.84
CA ASP A 121 -12.85 8.68 15.71
C ASP A 121 -13.63 7.61 16.51
N PRO A 122 -13.41 7.52 17.83
CA PRO A 122 -14.09 6.51 18.64
C PRO A 122 -15.59 6.74 18.81
N ALA A 123 -16.07 7.97 18.60
CA ALA A 123 -17.49 8.28 18.70
C ALA A 123 -18.26 7.80 17.46
N ALA A 124 -17.66 8.00 16.29
CA ALA A 124 -18.26 7.57 15.02
C ALA A 124 -18.07 6.07 14.74
N TYR A 125 -16.93 5.50 15.15
CA TYR A 125 -16.55 4.11 14.86
C TYR A 125 -16.11 3.35 16.14
N PRO A 126 -17.04 3.10 17.10
CA PRO A 126 -16.70 2.49 18.39
C PRO A 126 -16.14 1.07 18.27
N ALA A 127 -16.46 0.35 17.20
CA ALA A 127 -15.99 -1.00 16.96
C ALA A 127 -14.52 -1.07 16.52
N VAL A 128 -13.92 0.04 16.09
CA VAL A 128 -12.50 0.12 15.74
C VAL A 128 -11.68 0.30 17.02
N GLU A 129 -10.88 -0.69 17.35
CA GLU A 129 -10.03 -0.69 18.53
C GLU A 129 -8.64 -0.10 18.23
N ARG A 130 -8.12 -0.43 17.04
CA ARG A 130 -6.78 -0.04 16.64
C ARG A 130 -6.68 0.07 15.13
N ILE A 131 -5.90 1.05 14.66
CA ILE A 131 -5.51 1.22 13.26
C ILE A 131 -4.00 1.16 13.20
N LEU A 132 -3.46 0.32 12.33
CA LEU A 132 -2.03 0.22 12.05
C LEU A 132 -1.79 0.70 10.62
N LEU A 133 -0.95 1.71 10.49
CA LEU A 133 -0.44 2.21 9.20
C LEU A 133 0.84 1.44 8.88
N CYS A 134 0.74 0.53 7.91
CA CYS A 134 1.86 -0.32 7.51
C CYS A 134 2.63 0.37 6.37
N THR A 135 3.43 1.36 6.73
CA THR A 135 4.28 2.14 5.84
C THR A 135 5.53 2.60 6.58
N PRO A 136 6.67 2.75 5.92
CA PRO A 136 7.86 3.36 6.52
C PRO A 136 7.91 4.88 6.36
N ASP A 137 6.91 5.48 5.71
CA ASP A 137 6.90 6.91 5.45
C ASP A 137 6.71 7.68 6.75
N LYS A 138 7.74 8.48 7.08
CA LYS A 138 7.76 9.30 8.30
C LYS A 138 6.69 10.39 8.30
N ASP A 139 6.24 10.80 7.12
CA ASP A 139 5.21 11.83 7.01
C ASP A 139 3.87 11.31 7.53
N LEU A 140 3.64 10.00 7.46
CA LEU A 140 2.46 9.37 8.06
C LEU A 140 2.54 9.22 9.59
N ALA A 141 3.69 9.48 10.22
CA ALA A 141 3.78 9.53 11.69
C ALA A 141 2.90 10.64 12.29
N GLN A 142 2.57 11.68 11.53
CA GLN A 142 1.59 12.70 11.95
C GLN A 142 0.18 12.13 12.14
N CYS A 143 -0.12 10.97 11.59
CA CYS A 143 -1.41 10.28 11.73
C CYS A 143 -1.48 9.44 13.01
N GLU A 144 -0.39 9.32 13.77
CA GLU A 144 -0.34 8.57 15.04
C GLU A 144 -1.06 9.34 16.15
N ILE A 145 -2.40 9.35 16.06
CA ILE A 145 -3.29 10.04 16.99
C ILE A 145 -4.36 9.05 17.48
N GLY A 146 -4.55 8.97 18.79
CA GLY A 146 -5.59 8.16 19.39
C GLY A 146 -5.38 6.66 19.16
N ARG A 147 -6.11 6.07 18.22
CA ARG A 147 -6.08 4.63 17.91
C ARG A 147 -5.20 4.25 16.71
N ALA A 148 -4.67 5.24 16.00
CA ALA A 148 -3.79 5.03 14.87
C ALA A 148 -2.32 4.92 15.31
N HIS A 149 -1.60 3.97 14.73
CA HIS A 149 -0.18 3.71 14.94
C HIS A 149 0.50 3.48 13.60
N VAL A 150 1.73 3.96 13.45
CA VAL A 150 2.60 3.77 12.28
C VAL A 150 3.66 2.72 12.59
#